data_1dba60f7dddd2b044c9991db071a75ae
#
_entry.id   1dba60f7dddd2b044c9991db071a75ae
#
_cell.length_a   1.000
_cell.length_b   1.000
_cell.length_c   1.000
_cell.angle_alpha   90.00
_cell.angle_beta   90.00
_cell.angle_gamma   90.00
#
_symmetry.space_group_name_H-M   'P 1'
#
loop_
_entity.id
_entity.type
_entity.pdbx_description
1 polymer ?
#
loop_
_entity_poly.entity_id
_entity_poly.type
_entity_poly.pdbx_seq_one_letter_code
_entity_poly.pdbx_strand_id
1 'polypeptide(L)'
;MTTSDLVDLDRLTAFRYGILTWVDKEGFPFSVATDFVLSENGEILLKKPNVPVLLPRDRVAVLFNHITGIPTGGYTDRRYMLVWGKVTEDKGFLKLYPEELSEWDEKILPFDKLCAEAAPQGKKYLASIQPSIEA
;
A
#
# COMPACT_ATOMS: atom_id res chain seq x y z
N MET A 1 19.81 2.63 -6.62
CA MET A 1 18.97 1.52 -6.13
C MET A 1 17.81 1.32 -7.10
N THR A 2 17.61 0.12 -7.58
CA THR A 2 16.52 -0.21 -8.50
C THR A 2 15.28 -0.62 -7.71
N THR A 3 14.10 -0.64 -8.35
CA THR A 3 12.87 -1.13 -7.74
C THR A 3 13.04 -2.53 -7.16
N SER A 4 13.75 -3.41 -7.87
CA SER A 4 13.96 -4.80 -7.46
C SER A 4 14.80 -4.96 -6.20
N ASP A 5 15.55 -3.95 -5.79
CA ASP A 5 16.37 -4.01 -4.58
C ASP A 5 15.54 -3.88 -3.29
N LEU A 6 14.41 -3.19 -3.35
CA LEU A 6 13.54 -2.99 -2.19
C LEU A 6 12.30 -3.89 -2.26
N VAL A 7 11.69 -4.01 -3.42
CA VAL A 7 10.45 -4.74 -3.64
C VAL A 7 10.74 -6.03 -4.40
N ASP A 8 10.34 -7.17 -3.84
CA ASP A 8 10.39 -8.44 -4.56
C ASP A 8 9.26 -8.47 -5.59
N LEU A 9 9.63 -8.29 -6.85
CA LEU A 9 8.67 -8.22 -7.95
C LEU A 9 7.89 -9.51 -8.16
N ASP A 10 8.48 -10.66 -7.83
CA ASP A 10 7.78 -11.94 -7.91
C ASP A 10 6.61 -11.97 -6.94
N ARG A 11 6.74 -11.34 -5.79
CA ARG A 11 5.66 -11.24 -4.80
C ARG A 11 4.53 -10.34 -5.27
N LEU A 12 4.83 -9.33 -6.07
CA LEU A 12 3.80 -8.46 -6.64
C LEU A 12 2.89 -9.19 -7.62
N THR A 13 3.36 -10.25 -8.26
CA THR A 13 2.55 -11.04 -9.20
C THR A 13 1.36 -11.72 -8.51
N ALA A 14 1.37 -11.82 -7.19
CA ALA A 14 0.28 -12.38 -6.40
C ALA A 14 -0.90 -11.42 -6.23
N PHE A 15 -0.76 -10.18 -6.69
CA PHE A 15 -1.79 -9.14 -6.58
C PHE A 15 -2.30 -8.74 -7.95
N ARG A 16 -3.56 -8.31 -8.02
CA ARG A 16 -4.22 -7.96 -9.28
C ARG A 16 -4.25 -6.46 -9.53
N TYR A 17 -4.26 -5.66 -8.47
CA TYR A 17 -4.34 -4.21 -8.55
C TYR A 17 -3.66 -3.58 -7.34
N GLY A 18 -3.39 -2.29 -7.43
CA GLY A 18 -2.90 -1.51 -6.31
C GLY A 18 -3.87 -0.38 -5.99
N ILE A 19 -3.87 0.05 -4.75
CA ILE A 19 -4.63 1.23 -4.31
C ILE A 19 -3.64 2.36 -4.12
N LEU A 20 -3.70 3.33 -5.02
CA LEU A 20 -2.83 4.50 -4.98
C LEU A 20 -3.47 5.56 -4.09
N THR A 21 -2.71 6.04 -3.11
CA THR A 21 -3.15 7.10 -2.19
C THR A 21 -2.17 8.25 -2.19
N TRP A 22 -2.69 9.47 -2.28
CA TRP A 22 -1.90 10.69 -2.16
C TRP A 22 -2.72 11.75 -1.44
N VAL A 23 -2.03 12.80 -0.98
CA VAL A 23 -2.67 13.94 -0.33
C VAL A 23 -2.67 15.09 -1.33
N ASP A 24 -3.82 15.72 -1.53
CA ASP A 24 -3.96 16.84 -2.45
C ASP A 24 -3.40 18.15 -1.86
N LYS A 25 -3.52 19.24 -2.63
CA LYS A 25 -3.01 20.54 -2.22
C LYS A 25 -3.67 21.09 -0.96
N GLU A 26 -4.90 20.66 -0.69
CA GLU A 26 -5.70 21.12 0.45
C GLU A 26 -5.52 20.23 1.68
N GLY A 27 -4.73 19.18 1.57
CA GLY A 27 -4.47 18.24 2.66
C GLY A 27 -5.46 17.08 2.75
N PHE A 28 -6.30 16.86 1.74
CA PHE A 28 -7.24 15.74 1.72
C PHE A 28 -6.62 14.52 1.05
N PRO A 29 -6.78 13.33 1.66
CA PRO A 29 -6.32 12.10 1.04
C PRO A 29 -7.26 11.64 -0.07
N PHE A 30 -6.69 11.18 -1.15
CA PHE A 30 -7.38 10.50 -2.24
C PHE A 30 -6.86 9.09 -2.39
N SER A 31 -7.77 8.14 -2.60
CA SER A 31 -7.40 6.75 -2.88
C SER A 31 -8.14 6.27 -4.11
N VAL A 32 -7.44 5.58 -4.99
CA VAL A 32 -8.02 5.02 -6.20
C VAL A 32 -7.37 3.68 -6.50
N ALA A 33 -8.20 2.68 -6.82
CA ALA A 33 -7.71 1.39 -7.27
C ALA A 33 -7.28 1.50 -8.73
N THR A 34 -6.14 0.94 -9.06
CA THR A 34 -5.63 0.95 -10.43
C THR A 34 -4.92 -0.36 -10.73
N ASP A 35 -5.00 -0.76 -12.00
CA ASP A 35 -4.22 -1.89 -12.50
C ASP A 35 -2.75 -1.50 -12.58
N PHE A 36 -1.90 -2.50 -12.57
CA PHE A 36 -0.47 -2.27 -12.73
C PHE A 36 0.16 -3.35 -13.59
N VAL A 37 1.30 -3.03 -14.17
CA VAL A 37 2.12 -3.99 -14.90
C VAL A 37 3.56 -3.87 -14.42
N LEU A 38 4.28 -4.98 -14.52
CA LEU A 38 5.71 -5.01 -14.25
C LEU A 38 6.43 -5.06 -15.59
N SER A 39 7.32 -4.11 -15.82
CA SER A 39 8.11 -4.08 -17.05
C SER A 39 9.24 -5.10 -17.01
N GLU A 40 9.80 -5.42 -18.16
CA GLU A 40 10.97 -6.30 -18.28
C GLU A 40 12.17 -5.75 -17.52
N ASN A 41 12.24 -4.43 -17.34
CA ASN A 41 13.31 -3.76 -16.62
C ASN A 41 13.09 -3.71 -15.11
N GLY A 42 12.05 -4.37 -14.59
CA GLY A 42 11.76 -4.38 -13.17
C GLY A 42 11.08 -3.12 -12.66
N GLU A 43 10.37 -2.42 -13.53
CA GLU A 43 9.63 -1.21 -13.15
C GLU A 43 8.19 -1.54 -12.79
N ILE A 44 7.66 -0.85 -11.79
CA ILE A 44 6.25 -0.95 -11.40
C ILE A 44 5.52 0.20 -12.07
N LEU A 45 4.63 -0.13 -13.00
CA LEU A 45 3.87 0.85 -13.78
C LEU A 45 2.40 0.76 -13.41
N LEU A 46 1.90 1.79 -12.75
CA LEU A 46 0.48 1.90 -12.39
C LEU A 46 -0.26 2.54 -13.56
N LYS A 47 -1.40 1.99 -13.93
CA LYS A 47 -2.23 2.62 -14.94
C LYS A 47 -2.75 3.96 -14.41
N LYS A 48 -2.57 5.03 -15.18
CA LYS A 48 -3.00 6.37 -14.74
C LYS A 48 -4.53 6.39 -14.59
N PRO A 49 -5.06 6.79 -13.42
CA PRO A 49 -6.51 6.86 -13.20
C PRO A 49 -7.18 7.89 -14.12
N ASN A 50 -8.44 7.63 -14.47
CA ASN A 50 -9.26 8.55 -15.28
C ASN A 50 -9.84 9.72 -14.47
N VAL A 51 -9.15 10.18 -13.46
CA VAL A 51 -9.52 11.36 -12.70
C VAL A 51 -8.45 12.41 -12.90
N PRO A 52 -8.78 13.71 -12.80
CA PRO A 52 -7.76 14.75 -12.87
C PRO A 52 -6.78 14.57 -11.71
N VAL A 53 -5.69 13.90 -11.96
CA VAL A 53 -4.63 13.70 -10.99
C VAL A 53 -3.55 14.70 -11.27
N LEU A 54 -3.39 15.65 -10.37
CA LEU A 54 -2.15 16.41 -10.33
C LEU A 54 -1.12 15.49 -9.70
N LEU A 55 -0.04 15.22 -10.42
CA LEU A 55 1.05 14.42 -9.87
C LEU A 55 1.46 14.99 -8.53
N PRO A 56 1.38 14.21 -7.46
CA PRO A 56 1.80 14.70 -6.16
C PRO A 56 3.29 14.98 -6.17
N ARG A 57 3.68 16.09 -5.55
CA ARG A 57 5.11 16.42 -5.38
C ARG A 57 5.73 15.57 -4.27
N ASP A 58 4.88 15.11 -3.35
CA ASP A 58 5.30 14.36 -2.17
C ASP A 58 5.14 12.87 -2.39
N ARG A 59 5.48 12.11 -1.37
CA ARG A 59 5.35 10.66 -1.39
C ARG A 59 3.90 10.23 -1.58
N VAL A 60 3.75 9.14 -2.31
CA VAL A 60 2.47 8.42 -2.43
C VAL A 60 2.59 7.08 -1.71
N ALA A 61 1.45 6.48 -1.41
CA ALA A 61 1.39 5.11 -0.92
C ALA A 61 0.64 4.26 -1.95
N VAL A 62 1.13 3.04 -2.19
CA VAL A 62 0.43 2.07 -3.01
C VAL A 62 0.24 0.80 -2.19
N LEU A 63 -1.01 0.44 -1.95
CA LEU A 63 -1.36 -0.77 -1.22
C LEU A 63 -1.74 -1.86 -2.22
N PHE A 64 -0.93 -2.90 -2.28
CA PHE A 64 -1.28 -4.15 -2.96
C PHE A 64 -1.90 -5.05 -1.90
N ASN A 65 -3.13 -5.48 -2.12
CA ASN A 65 -3.88 -6.18 -1.10
C ASN A 65 -4.63 -7.37 -1.69
N HIS A 66 -4.68 -8.45 -0.92
CA HIS A 66 -5.45 -9.64 -1.27
C HIS A 66 -6.12 -10.23 -0.05
N ILE A 67 -7.39 -10.60 -0.22
CA ILE A 67 -8.19 -11.25 0.80
C ILE A 67 -9.22 -12.14 0.11
N THR A 68 -9.40 -13.34 0.65
CA THR A 68 -10.40 -14.28 0.15
C THR A 68 -11.53 -14.42 1.16
N GLY A 69 -12.75 -14.14 0.74
CA GLY A 69 -13.93 -14.36 1.57
C GLY A 69 -14.28 -15.85 1.66
N ILE A 70 -14.69 -16.28 2.85
CA ILE A 70 -15.17 -17.64 3.08
C ILE A 70 -16.70 -17.62 3.06
N PRO A 71 -17.37 -18.49 2.25
CA PRO A 71 -18.85 -18.44 2.12
C PRO A 71 -19.60 -18.58 3.45
N THR A 72 -19.02 -19.28 4.42
CA THR A 72 -19.62 -19.49 5.73
C THR A 72 -19.32 -18.37 6.73
N GLY A 73 -18.59 -17.34 6.30
CA GLY A 73 -18.18 -16.20 7.12
C GLY A 73 -16.69 -16.18 7.40
N GLY A 74 -16.15 -14.97 7.55
CA GLY A 74 -14.73 -14.78 7.78
C GLY A 74 -13.92 -14.67 6.49
N TYR A 75 -12.60 -14.57 6.66
CA TYR A 75 -11.67 -14.34 5.58
C TYR A 75 -10.43 -15.21 5.73
N THR A 76 -9.80 -15.51 4.62
CA THR A 76 -8.56 -16.28 4.55
C THR A 76 -7.64 -15.72 3.48
N ASP A 77 -6.41 -16.26 3.41
CA ASP A 77 -5.40 -15.90 2.41
C ASP A 77 -5.17 -14.37 2.36
N ARG A 78 -5.06 -13.78 3.54
CA ARG A 78 -4.83 -12.34 3.68
C ARG A 78 -3.36 -12.02 3.52
N ARG A 79 -3.07 -11.07 2.67
CA ARG A 79 -1.72 -10.56 2.49
C ARG A 79 -1.76 -9.15 1.92
N TYR A 80 -0.75 -8.36 2.25
CA TYR A 80 -0.60 -7.03 1.67
C TYR A 80 0.87 -6.68 1.50
N MET A 81 1.08 -5.75 0.62
CA MET A 81 2.36 -5.10 0.41
C MET A 81 2.08 -3.61 0.25
N LEU A 82 2.53 -2.80 1.20
CA LEU A 82 2.34 -1.35 1.19
C LEU A 82 3.66 -0.68 0.86
N VAL A 83 3.68 0.03 -0.24
CA VAL A 83 4.88 0.68 -0.77
C VAL A 83 4.70 2.19 -0.71
N TRP A 84 5.60 2.88 -0.04
CA TRP A 84 5.68 4.34 -0.10
C TRP A 84 6.79 4.71 -1.07
N GLY A 85 6.54 5.76 -1.86
CA GLY A 85 7.53 6.23 -2.80
C GLY A 85 7.04 7.42 -3.59
N LYS A 86 7.71 7.66 -4.69
CA LYS A 86 7.37 8.74 -5.62
C LYS A 86 6.90 8.17 -6.93
N VAL A 87 6.11 8.95 -7.67
CA VAL A 87 5.65 8.56 -8.99
C VAL A 87 6.03 9.62 -10.02
N THR A 88 6.30 9.17 -11.24
CA THR A 88 6.46 10.05 -12.41
C THR A 88 5.56 9.53 -13.51
N GLU A 89 5.04 10.45 -14.33
CA GLU A 89 4.20 10.07 -15.45
C GLU A 89 5.06 9.65 -16.65
N ASP A 90 4.68 8.53 -17.26
CA ASP A 90 5.33 8.02 -18.46
C ASP A 90 4.29 7.31 -19.34
N LYS A 91 3.96 7.92 -20.49
CA LYS A 91 3.10 7.32 -21.52
C LYS A 91 1.78 6.74 -21.02
N GLY A 92 1.08 7.47 -20.15
CA GLY A 92 -0.20 7.02 -19.59
C GLY A 92 -0.10 6.13 -18.38
N PHE A 93 1.11 5.87 -17.91
CA PHE A 93 1.39 5.14 -16.68
C PHE A 93 2.03 6.06 -15.64
N LEU A 94 1.88 5.68 -14.39
CA LEU A 94 2.62 6.27 -13.29
C LEU A 94 3.69 5.28 -12.87
N LYS A 95 4.93 5.64 -13.06
CA LYS A 95 6.07 4.81 -12.68
C LYS A 95 6.36 5.03 -11.20
N LEU A 96 6.31 3.96 -10.42
CA LEU A 96 6.53 4.00 -8.98
C LEU A 96 8.01 3.79 -8.66
N TYR A 97 8.55 4.68 -7.82
CA TYR A 97 9.90 4.58 -7.29
C TYR A 97 9.80 4.27 -5.78
N PRO A 98 9.91 3.00 -5.40
CA PRO A 98 9.77 2.61 -3.99
C PRO A 98 10.86 3.20 -3.12
N GLU A 99 10.46 3.70 -1.96
CA GLU A 99 11.36 4.23 -0.94
C GLU A 99 11.25 3.48 0.38
N GLU A 100 10.07 2.93 0.67
CA GLU A 100 9.81 2.22 1.91
C GLU A 100 8.78 1.13 1.67
N LEU A 101 8.90 0.02 2.38
CA LEU A 101 8.03 -1.15 2.23
C LEU A 101 7.58 -1.66 3.59
N SER A 102 6.29 -1.98 3.68
CA SER A 102 5.71 -2.77 4.78
C SER A 102 4.90 -3.90 4.16
N GLU A 103 5.08 -5.11 4.64
CA GLU A 103 4.36 -6.26 4.09
C GLU A 103 3.95 -7.25 5.15
N TRP A 104 2.90 -7.99 4.86
CA TRP A 104 2.41 -9.06 5.70
C TRP A 104 1.78 -10.15 4.85
N ASP A 105 2.01 -11.40 5.24
CA ASP A 105 1.38 -12.57 4.65
C ASP A 105 0.93 -13.48 5.79
N GLU A 106 -0.36 -13.77 5.83
CA GLU A 106 -0.98 -14.60 6.86
C GLU A 106 -0.36 -15.99 6.96
N LYS A 107 0.15 -16.52 5.86
CA LYS A 107 0.80 -17.84 5.84
C LYS A 107 2.15 -17.83 6.57
N ILE A 108 2.78 -16.67 6.65
CA ILE A 108 4.09 -16.52 7.32
C ILE A 108 3.90 -16.09 8.76
N LEU A 109 3.05 -15.09 8.99
CA LEU A 109 2.74 -14.58 10.33
C LEU A 109 1.22 -14.60 10.51
N PRO A 110 0.67 -15.52 11.32
CA PRO A 110 -0.78 -15.58 11.56
C PRO A 110 -1.34 -14.26 12.10
N PHE A 111 -2.59 -13.99 11.80
CA PHE A 111 -3.24 -12.72 12.14
C PHE A 111 -3.22 -12.40 13.64
N ASP A 112 -3.44 -13.39 14.48
CA ASP A 112 -3.41 -13.21 15.93
C ASP A 112 -2.03 -12.76 16.43
N LYS A 113 -0.97 -13.29 15.84
CA LYS A 113 0.40 -12.88 16.15
C LYS A 113 0.72 -11.49 15.62
N LEU A 114 0.20 -11.16 14.42
CA LEU A 114 0.33 -9.80 13.89
C LEU A 114 -0.30 -8.78 14.84
N CYS A 115 -1.51 -9.07 15.33
CA CYS A 115 -2.21 -8.20 16.27
C CYS A 115 -1.41 -8.06 17.58
N ALA A 116 -0.84 -9.15 18.09
CA ALA A 116 -0.04 -9.12 19.31
C ALA A 116 1.21 -8.25 19.14
N GLU A 117 1.88 -8.31 17.99
CA GLU A 117 3.05 -7.49 17.71
C GLU A 117 2.69 -6.00 17.55
N ALA A 118 1.51 -5.70 17.01
CA ALA A 118 1.05 -4.33 16.81
C ALA A 118 0.49 -3.69 18.10
N ALA A 119 0.10 -4.48 19.10
CA ALA A 119 -0.55 -3.98 20.31
C ALA A 119 0.25 -2.92 21.06
N PRO A 120 1.59 -3.02 21.25
CA PRO A 120 2.35 -1.97 21.92
C PRO A 120 2.27 -0.62 21.22
N GLN A 121 2.30 -0.60 19.89
CA GLN A 121 2.17 0.62 19.12
C GLN A 121 0.77 1.21 19.24
N GLY A 122 -0.26 0.37 19.22
CA GLY A 122 -1.63 0.79 19.43
C GLY A 122 -1.84 1.41 20.81
N LYS A 123 -1.24 0.83 21.85
CA LYS A 123 -1.29 1.39 23.20
C LYS A 123 -0.62 2.76 23.28
N LYS A 124 0.51 2.94 22.62
CA LYS A 124 1.18 4.23 22.54
C LYS A 124 0.32 5.29 21.87
N TYR A 125 -0.33 4.91 20.78
CA TYR A 125 -1.23 5.81 20.07
C TYR A 125 -2.40 6.23 20.95
N LEU A 126 -3.07 5.27 21.58
CA LEU A 126 -4.20 5.57 22.50
C LEU A 126 -3.78 6.46 23.65
N ALA A 127 -2.61 6.22 24.23
CA ALA A 127 -2.09 7.06 25.30
C ALA A 127 -1.85 8.50 24.83
N SER A 128 -1.44 8.70 23.56
CA SER A 128 -1.17 10.03 23.03
C SER A 128 -2.43 10.86 22.81
N ILE A 129 -3.58 10.23 22.57
CA ILE A 129 -4.85 10.93 22.30
C ILE A 129 -5.78 10.99 23.50
N GLN A 130 -5.61 10.13 24.50
CA GLN A 130 -6.51 10.01 25.64
C GLN A 130 -6.71 11.31 26.43
N PRO A 131 -5.66 12.12 26.71
CA PRO A 131 -5.87 13.40 27.39
C PRO A 131 -6.80 14.35 26.64
N SER A 132 -6.83 14.31 25.31
CA SER A 132 -7.71 15.13 24.49
C SER A 132 -9.17 14.67 24.58
N ILE A 133 -9.41 13.39 24.79
CA ILE A 133 -10.76 12.83 24.93
C ILE A 133 -11.34 13.13 26.30
N GLU A 134 -10.52 13.14 27.33
CA GLU A 134 -10.94 13.39 28.71
C GLU A 134 -11.16 14.89 29.03
N ALA A 135 -10.65 15.75 28.18
CA ALA A 135 -10.82 17.17 28.29
C ALA A 135 -12.22 17.61 27.84
#